data_154c52f63e9132b58c8102a568d9a294
#
_entry.id   154c52f63e9132b58c8102a568d9a294
#
_cell.length_a   1.000
_cell.length_b   1.000
_cell.length_c   1.000
_cell.angle_alpha   90.00
_cell.angle_beta   90.00
_cell.angle_gamma   90.00
#
_symmetry.space_group_name_H-M   'P 1'
#
loop_
_entity.id
_entity.type
_entity.pdbx_description
1 polymer ?
#
loop_
_entity_poly.entity_id
_entity_poly.type
_entity_poly.pdbx_seq_one_letter_code
_entity_poly.pdbx_strand_id
1 'polypeptide(L)'
;MTGRTLSARPRPTPPPAPADTAKPPASAASAGKNGQNLQDQFLNLLRKNKTPVTMFLVKGVKLQGIVTWFDNFSILLRRDGQSQLVYKHAVSTIMPSTPLDVRQFGAAADGSSKKVRLLQDVFLASIRTAAVQVTMFLVNGVMLQGRVAAYDQFCVMLEREGYVQLAYKHAVSTIQPLSPVDLTGGELDDEDED
;
A
#
# COMPACT_ATOMS: atom_id res chain seq x y z
N MET A 1 -80.55 16.71 -10.78
CA MET A 1 -79.75 15.60 -10.25
C MET A 1 -78.42 15.63 -11.04
N THR A 2 -77.42 16.20 -10.46
CA THR A 2 -76.09 16.45 -11.09
C THR A 2 -75.11 15.38 -10.69
N GLY A 3 -74.74 14.51 -11.63
CA GLY A 3 -73.73 13.48 -11.47
C GLY A 3 -72.32 14.07 -11.55
N ARG A 4 -71.54 13.97 -10.52
CA ARG A 4 -70.13 14.36 -10.44
C ARG A 4 -69.27 13.22 -10.93
N THR A 5 -68.63 13.42 -12.09
CA THR A 5 -67.59 12.51 -12.64
C THR A 5 -66.30 12.75 -11.91
N LEU A 6 -65.78 11.74 -11.22
CA LEU A 6 -64.47 11.73 -10.58
C LEU A 6 -63.38 11.43 -11.64
N SER A 7 -62.58 12.45 -11.97
CA SER A 7 -61.44 12.35 -12.83
C SER A 7 -60.30 11.61 -12.05
N ALA A 8 -59.90 10.43 -12.51
CA ALA A 8 -58.75 9.70 -11.97
C ALA A 8 -57.47 10.39 -12.38
N ARG A 9 -56.67 10.79 -11.38
CA ARG A 9 -55.29 11.26 -11.62
C ARG A 9 -54.41 10.09 -12.13
N PRO A 10 -53.62 10.29 -13.17
CA PRO A 10 -52.63 9.27 -13.60
C PRO A 10 -51.57 9.07 -12.50
N ARG A 11 -51.24 7.79 -12.22
CA ARG A 11 -50.12 7.43 -11.34
C ARG A 11 -48.80 7.90 -11.93
N PRO A 12 -47.87 8.43 -11.14
CA PRO A 12 -46.52 8.71 -11.64
C PRO A 12 -45.82 7.37 -11.95
N THR A 13 -45.28 7.27 -13.16
CA THR A 13 -44.41 6.19 -13.60
C THR A 13 -43.15 6.18 -12.73
N PRO A 14 -42.69 5.00 -12.26
CA PRO A 14 -41.40 4.92 -11.57
C PRO A 14 -40.26 5.28 -12.52
N PRO A 15 -39.17 5.90 -12.02
CA PRO A 15 -38.02 6.21 -12.83
C PRO A 15 -37.40 4.91 -13.36
N PRO A 16 -36.80 4.91 -14.57
CA PRO A 16 -36.13 3.75 -15.10
C PRO A 16 -34.95 3.37 -14.21
N ALA A 17 -34.80 2.07 -13.99
CA ALA A 17 -33.67 1.50 -13.27
C ALA A 17 -32.36 1.96 -13.96
N PRO A 18 -31.29 2.28 -13.19
CA PRO A 18 -30.00 2.61 -13.79
C PRO A 18 -29.50 1.39 -14.55
N ALA A 19 -29.21 1.61 -15.84
CA ALA A 19 -28.60 0.62 -16.71
C ALA A 19 -27.22 0.24 -16.15
N ASP A 20 -27.10 -1.01 -15.79
CA ASP A 20 -25.84 -1.69 -15.48
C ASP A 20 -25.02 -1.78 -16.77
N THR A 21 -24.15 -0.82 -17.03
CA THR A 21 -22.99 -0.94 -17.92
C THR A 21 -22.12 0.33 -17.84
N ALA A 22 -21.48 0.56 -16.75
CA ALA A 22 -20.27 1.35 -16.76
C ALA A 22 -19.08 0.37 -16.74
N LYS A 23 -18.69 -0.11 -17.93
CA LYS A 23 -17.36 -0.62 -18.18
C LYS A 23 -16.40 0.51 -17.80
N PRO A 24 -15.47 0.31 -16.83
CA PRO A 24 -14.53 1.37 -16.49
C PRO A 24 -13.71 1.73 -17.74
N PRO A 25 -13.34 2.99 -17.94
CA PRO A 25 -12.57 3.40 -19.09
C PRO A 25 -11.23 2.67 -19.09
N ALA A 26 -10.99 1.92 -20.15
CA ALA A 26 -9.70 1.36 -20.47
C ALA A 26 -8.83 2.52 -20.97
N SER A 27 -8.23 3.27 -20.05
CA SER A 27 -7.08 4.12 -20.37
C SER A 27 -6.44 4.63 -19.10
N ALA A 28 -5.33 4.10 -18.81
CA ALA A 28 -4.09 4.71 -18.34
C ALA A 28 -3.12 3.60 -17.99
N ALA A 29 -2.94 2.65 -18.90
CA ALA A 29 -1.72 1.86 -18.91
C ALA A 29 -0.65 2.65 -19.68
N SER A 30 -0.27 3.81 -19.18
CA SER A 30 1.04 4.37 -19.49
C SER A 30 2.01 3.87 -18.42
N ALA A 31 2.26 2.58 -18.41
CA ALA A 31 3.43 2.03 -17.78
C ALA A 31 4.64 2.47 -18.62
N GLY A 32 5.17 3.64 -18.34
CA GLY A 32 6.56 3.94 -18.62
C GLY A 32 7.38 2.81 -18.03
N LYS A 33 8.22 2.19 -18.86
CA LYS A 33 9.23 1.19 -18.47
C LYS A 33 10.33 1.88 -17.65
N ASN A 34 10.00 2.33 -16.45
CA ASN A 34 10.95 2.74 -15.42
C ASN A 34 10.43 2.19 -14.11
N GLY A 35 11.19 1.28 -13.52
CA GLY A 35 11.05 0.59 -12.25
C GLY A 35 9.74 0.82 -11.50
N GLN A 36 8.80 -0.13 -11.62
CA GLN A 36 7.63 -0.12 -10.75
C GLN A 36 8.14 -0.07 -9.30
N ASN A 37 7.69 0.91 -8.52
CA ASN A 37 8.05 0.98 -7.12
C ASN A 37 7.51 -0.26 -6.37
N LEU A 38 8.09 -0.56 -5.22
CA LEU A 38 7.73 -1.72 -4.40
C LEU A 38 6.22 -1.75 -4.10
N GLN A 39 5.64 -0.60 -3.79
CA GLN A 39 4.22 -0.45 -3.50
C GLN A 39 3.35 -0.92 -4.67
N ASP A 40 3.66 -0.48 -5.89
CA ASP A 40 2.86 -0.83 -7.08
C ASP A 40 3.02 -2.30 -7.45
N GLN A 41 4.23 -2.86 -7.32
CA GLN A 41 4.47 -4.29 -7.51
C GLN A 41 3.64 -5.12 -6.53
N PHE A 42 3.65 -4.74 -5.25
CA PHE A 42 2.90 -5.42 -4.20
C PHE A 42 1.39 -5.35 -4.43
N LEU A 43 0.84 -4.16 -4.67
CA LEU A 43 -0.59 -3.98 -4.93
C LEU A 43 -1.05 -4.69 -6.21
N ASN A 44 -0.22 -4.68 -7.28
CA ASN A 44 -0.51 -5.41 -8.51
C ASN A 44 -0.54 -6.92 -8.30
N LEU A 45 0.39 -7.47 -7.51
CA LEU A 45 0.41 -8.89 -7.18
C LEU A 45 -0.87 -9.28 -6.43
N LEU A 46 -1.23 -8.53 -5.38
CA LEU A 46 -2.46 -8.76 -4.61
C LEU A 46 -3.72 -8.70 -5.47
N ARG A 47 -3.79 -7.71 -6.37
CA ARG A 47 -4.90 -7.54 -7.30
C ARG A 47 -5.01 -8.70 -8.28
N LYS A 48 -3.90 -9.10 -8.91
CA LYS A 48 -3.85 -10.21 -9.89
C LYS A 48 -4.27 -11.52 -9.26
N ASN A 49 -3.75 -11.81 -8.08
CA ASN A 49 -4.01 -13.06 -7.37
C ASN A 49 -5.34 -13.02 -6.60
N LYS A 50 -6.05 -11.88 -6.59
CA LYS A 50 -7.25 -11.67 -5.76
C LYS A 50 -7.02 -12.07 -4.30
N THR A 51 -5.82 -11.83 -3.78
CA THR A 51 -5.44 -12.18 -2.41
C THR A 51 -6.20 -11.29 -1.43
N PRO A 52 -6.95 -11.86 -0.48
CA PRO A 52 -7.56 -11.07 0.58
C PRO A 52 -6.48 -10.38 1.41
N VAL A 53 -6.75 -9.15 1.80
CA VAL A 53 -5.83 -8.34 2.61
C VAL A 53 -6.52 -7.79 3.83
N THR A 54 -5.74 -7.55 4.86
CA THR A 54 -6.09 -6.71 6.00
C THR A 54 -5.30 -5.42 5.87
N MET A 55 -6.02 -4.30 5.78
CA MET A 55 -5.44 -2.94 5.83
C MET A 55 -5.66 -2.36 7.20
N PHE A 56 -4.62 -1.88 7.83
CA PHE A 56 -4.69 -1.15 9.08
C PHE A 56 -4.53 0.34 8.78
N LEU A 57 -5.47 1.13 9.25
CA LEU A 57 -5.42 2.59 9.09
C LEU A 57 -4.63 3.24 10.23
N VAL A 58 -4.10 4.43 9.97
CA VAL A 58 -3.31 5.20 10.95
C VAL A 58 -4.08 5.44 12.25
N LYS A 59 -5.41 5.59 12.17
CA LYS A 59 -6.28 5.77 13.36
C LYS A 59 -6.75 4.47 14.01
N GLY A 60 -6.11 3.32 13.68
CA GLY A 60 -6.40 2.03 14.31
C GLY A 60 -7.58 1.26 13.70
N VAL A 61 -8.26 1.78 12.69
CA VAL A 61 -9.33 1.06 12.00
C VAL A 61 -8.73 -0.07 11.15
N LYS A 62 -9.39 -1.23 11.17
CA LYS A 62 -9.02 -2.41 10.40
C LYS A 62 -10.04 -2.65 9.29
N LEU A 63 -9.59 -2.69 8.05
CA LEU A 63 -10.38 -3.00 6.87
C LEU A 63 -9.94 -4.34 6.28
N GLN A 64 -10.88 -5.10 5.74
CA GLN A 64 -10.58 -6.38 5.07
C GLN A 64 -11.26 -6.41 3.71
N GLY A 65 -10.61 -7.04 2.73
CA GLY A 65 -11.18 -7.20 1.40
C GLY A 65 -10.14 -7.60 0.37
N ILE A 66 -10.49 -7.47 -0.90
CA ILE A 66 -9.63 -7.73 -2.04
C ILE A 66 -9.35 -6.42 -2.75
N VAL A 67 -8.08 -6.15 -3.07
CA VAL A 67 -7.70 -4.99 -3.89
C VAL A 67 -8.19 -5.23 -5.32
N THR A 68 -9.04 -4.34 -5.82
CA THR A 68 -9.58 -4.43 -7.19
C THR A 68 -8.98 -3.39 -8.12
N TRP A 69 -8.66 -2.22 -7.59
CA TRP A 69 -8.03 -1.12 -8.30
C TRP A 69 -7.16 -0.29 -7.36
N PHE A 70 -6.20 0.42 -7.88
CA PHE A 70 -5.45 1.44 -7.16
C PHE A 70 -4.83 2.44 -8.14
N ASP A 71 -4.56 3.63 -7.64
CA ASP A 71 -3.85 4.72 -8.32
C ASP A 71 -2.75 5.29 -7.40
N ASN A 72 -2.24 6.48 -7.72
CA ASN A 72 -1.19 7.13 -6.95
C ASN A 72 -1.61 7.48 -5.51
N PHE A 73 -2.91 7.71 -5.27
CA PHE A 73 -3.43 8.27 -4.01
C PHE A 73 -4.36 7.34 -3.27
N SER A 74 -4.98 6.38 -3.96
CA SER A 74 -6.08 5.58 -3.41
C SER A 74 -6.02 4.12 -3.81
N ILE A 75 -6.75 3.30 -3.05
CA ILE A 75 -6.91 1.86 -3.24
C ILE A 75 -8.39 1.54 -3.16
N LEU A 76 -8.93 0.83 -4.15
CA LEU A 76 -10.30 0.32 -4.11
C LEU A 76 -10.30 -1.09 -3.52
N LEU A 77 -10.89 -1.21 -2.34
CA LEU A 77 -11.04 -2.46 -1.60
C LEU A 77 -12.46 -2.98 -1.79
N ARG A 78 -12.61 -4.25 -2.16
CA ARG A 78 -13.91 -4.91 -2.31
C ARG A 78 -14.09 -5.99 -1.26
N ARG A 79 -15.26 -5.97 -0.59
CA ARG A 79 -15.68 -7.01 0.35
C ARG A 79 -17.19 -7.21 0.26
N ASP A 80 -17.64 -8.47 0.20
CA ASP A 80 -19.06 -8.85 0.25
C ASP A 80 -19.93 -8.09 -0.78
N GLY A 81 -19.40 -7.90 -2.00
CA GLY A 81 -20.10 -7.17 -3.07
C GLY A 81 -19.99 -5.63 -2.99
N GLN A 82 -19.55 -5.08 -1.86
CA GLN A 82 -19.38 -3.64 -1.69
C GLN A 82 -17.94 -3.21 -1.99
N SER A 83 -17.79 -2.01 -2.55
CA SER A 83 -16.49 -1.40 -2.82
C SER A 83 -16.29 -0.18 -1.92
N GLN A 84 -15.10 -0.07 -1.34
CA GLN A 84 -14.69 1.03 -0.49
C GLN A 84 -13.40 1.65 -1.03
N LEU A 85 -13.41 2.98 -1.22
CA LEU A 85 -12.22 3.74 -1.57
C LEU A 85 -11.43 4.05 -0.30
N VAL A 86 -10.16 3.70 -0.30
CA VAL A 86 -9.25 3.92 0.82
C VAL A 86 -8.11 4.80 0.34
N TYR A 87 -7.90 5.95 0.96
CA TYR A 87 -6.79 6.84 0.63
C TYR A 87 -5.49 6.33 1.24
N LYS A 88 -4.42 6.26 0.45
CA LYS A 88 -3.11 5.72 0.87
C LYS A 88 -2.52 6.42 2.07
N HIS A 89 -2.72 7.75 2.21
CA HIS A 89 -2.22 8.50 3.37
C HIS A 89 -2.88 8.08 4.69
N ALA A 90 -4.07 7.48 4.63
CA ALA A 90 -4.74 6.96 5.82
C ALA A 90 -4.33 5.51 6.16
N VAL A 91 -3.62 4.83 5.26
CA VAL A 91 -3.18 3.45 5.46
C VAL A 91 -1.87 3.44 6.24
N SER A 92 -1.81 2.66 7.30
CA SER A 92 -0.60 2.37 8.06
C SER A 92 0.13 1.17 7.49
N THR A 93 -0.56 0.02 7.41
CA THR A 93 0.02 -1.20 6.88
C THR A 93 -0.98 -2.02 6.07
N ILE A 94 -0.46 -2.86 5.18
CA ILE A 94 -1.23 -3.84 4.41
C ILE A 94 -0.62 -5.22 4.64
N MET A 95 -1.43 -6.16 5.08
CA MET A 95 -1.04 -7.53 5.35
C MET A 95 -1.89 -8.50 4.51
N PRO A 96 -1.30 -9.27 3.60
CA PRO A 96 -1.98 -10.35 2.88
C PRO A 96 -2.40 -11.46 3.83
N SER A 97 -3.49 -12.15 3.51
CA SER A 97 -3.95 -13.31 4.30
C SER A 97 -3.15 -14.59 4.03
N THR A 98 -2.35 -14.60 2.98
CA THR A 98 -1.51 -15.73 2.58
C THR A 98 -0.04 -15.31 2.51
N PRO A 99 0.90 -16.22 2.79
CA PRO A 99 2.32 -15.97 2.59
C PRO A 99 2.61 -15.56 1.13
N LEU A 100 3.55 -14.65 0.96
CA LEU A 100 4.04 -14.22 -0.36
C LEU A 100 5.55 -14.46 -0.44
N ASP A 101 6.04 -14.82 -1.62
CA ASP A 101 7.48 -14.96 -1.84
C ASP A 101 8.14 -13.57 -1.93
N VAL A 102 8.92 -13.22 -0.94
CA VAL A 102 9.64 -11.93 -0.85
C VAL A 102 10.64 -11.72 -1.99
N ARG A 103 11.13 -12.80 -2.61
CA ARG A 103 12.09 -12.73 -3.73
C ARG A 103 11.53 -12.01 -4.95
N GLN A 104 10.20 -11.98 -5.09
CA GLN A 104 9.53 -11.26 -6.17
C GLN A 104 9.69 -9.73 -6.07
N PHE A 105 10.05 -9.21 -4.90
CA PHE A 105 10.16 -7.79 -4.61
C PHE A 105 11.60 -7.28 -4.51
N GLY A 106 12.60 -8.15 -4.67
CA GLY A 106 14.02 -7.84 -4.42
C GLY A 106 14.69 -6.95 -5.47
N ALA A 107 14.13 -6.84 -6.66
CA ALA A 107 14.76 -6.13 -7.77
C ALA A 107 14.48 -4.61 -7.80
N ALA A 108 13.59 -4.11 -6.97
CA ALA A 108 13.15 -2.70 -7.02
C ALA A 108 14.01 -1.73 -6.20
N ALA A 109 14.94 -2.22 -5.40
CA ALA A 109 15.63 -1.41 -4.40
C ALA A 109 17.05 -0.95 -4.79
N ASP A 110 17.59 -1.41 -5.91
CA ASP A 110 18.87 -0.87 -6.41
C ASP A 110 18.61 0.34 -7.30
N GLY A 111 18.20 1.43 -6.68
CA GLY A 111 18.22 2.75 -7.29
C GLY A 111 19.66 3.16 -7.59
N SER A 112 20.28 2.54 -8.61
CA SER A 112 21.54 2.99 -9.22
C SER A 112 21.30 4.22 -10.09
N SER A 113 20.78 5.28 -9.52
CA SER A 113 21.00 6.62 -10.03
C SER A 113 21.80 7.37 -8.98
N LYS A 114 22.81 8.13 -9.42
CA LYS A 114 23.63 9.05 -8.62
C LYS A 114 22.75 10.11 -7.94
N LYS A 115 21.85 9.69 -7.04
CA LYS A 115 21.08 10.55 -6.16
C LYS A 115 21.81 10.58 -4.83
N VAL A 116 21.85 11.76 -4.24
CA VAL A 116 22.24 11.99 -2.86
C VAL A 116 21.71 10.84 -2.00
N ARG A 117 22.59 10.09 -1.35
CA ARG A 117 22.22 8.96 -0.49
C ARG A 117 21.50 9.55 0.74
N LEU A 118 20.22 9.32 0.84
CA LEU A 118 19.45 9.74 2.02
C LEU A 118 19.82 8.83 3.20
N LEU A 119 19.97 9.40 4.38
CA LEU A 119 20.27 8.68 5.61
C LEU A 119 19.36 7.45 5.80
N GLN A 120 18.06 7.59 5.55
CA GLN A 120 17.12 6.47 5.67
C GLN A 120 17.43 5.32 4.69
N ASP A 121 17.92 5.63 3.49
CA ASP A 121 18.22 4.60 2.47
C ASP A 121 19.50 3.85 2.84
N VAL A 122 20.52 4.54 3.36
CA VAL A 122 21.73 3.93 3.91
C VAL A 122 21.37 3.03 5.09
N PHE A 123 20.56 3.51 6.03
CA PHE A 123 20.13 2.77 7.21
C PHE A 123 19.34 1.49 6.83
N LEU A 124 18.33 1.63 5.95
CA LEU A 124 17.53 0.49 5.51
C LEU A 124 18.34 -0.52 4.69
N ALA A 125 19.30 -0.05 3.87
CA ALA A 125 20.20 -0.91 3.12
C ALA A 125 21.10 -1.73 4.05
N SER A 126 21.70 -1.10 5.07
CA SER A 126 22.55 -1.77 6.07
C SER A 126 21.77 -2.83 6.85
N ILE A 127 20.56 -2.51 7.32
CA ILE A 127 19.69 -3.46 8.01
C ILE A 127 19.33 -4.65 7.11
N ARG A 128 18.96 -4.37 5.85
CA ARG A 128 18.59 -5.42 4.89
C ARG A 128 19.77 -6.32 4.57
N THR A 129 20.94 -5.75 4.30
CA THR A 129 22.17 -6.50 3.98
C THR A 129 22.61 -7.37 5.16
N ALA A 130 22.56 -6.83 6.37
CA ALA A 130 22.89 -7.58 7.59
C ALA A 130 21.81 -8.60 7.97
N ALA A 131 20.65 -8.61 7.29
CA ALA A 131 19.50 -9.48 7.58
C ALA A 131 19.05 -9.45 9.06
N VAL A 132 19.25 -8.32 9.73
CA VAL A 132 18.91 -8.13 11.15
C VAL A 132 17.41 -7.95 11.32
N GLN A 133 16.86 -8.54 12.38
CA GLN A 133 15.48 -8.26 12.78
C GLN A 133 15.37 -6.83 13.31
N VAL A 134 14.24 -6.21 13.02
CA VAL A 134 13.91 -4.86 13.48
C VAL A 134 12.62 -4.87 14.27
N THR A 135 12.51 -3.94 15.19
CA THR A 135 11.26 -3.50 15.78
C THR A 135 10.90 -2.15 15.16
N MET A 136 9.75 -2.09 14.54
CA MET A 136 9.21 -0.86 13.91
C MET A 136 8.03 -0.36 14.73
N PHE A 137 8.11 0.86 15.22
CA PHE A 137 7.01 1.51 15.93
C PHE A 137 6.24 2.40 14.98
N LEU A 138 4.93 2.26 14.98
CA LEU A 138 4.03 3.08 14.18
C LEU A 138 3.51 4.27 14.99
N VAL A 139 3.08 5.31 14.29
CA VAL A 139 2.56 6.55 14.92
C VAL A 139 1.31 6.33 15.78
N ASN A 140 0.59 5.23 15.56
CA ASN A 140 -0.57 4.83 16.37
C ASN A 140 -0.21 3.94 17.58
N GLY A 141 1.08 3.78 17.88
CA GLY A 141 1.59 2.97 18.99
C GLY A 141 1.69 1.46 18.71
N VAL A 142 1.30 1.00 17.54
CA VAL A 142 1.48 -0.40 17.14
C VAL A 142 2.95 -0.69 16.91
N MET A 143 3.39 -1.86 17.38
CA MET A 143 4.74 -2.36 17.21
C MET A 143 4.74 -3.54 16.23
N LEU A 144 5.58 -3.48 15.21
CA LEU A 144 5.81 -4.55 14.25
C LEU A 144 7.22 -5.09 14.41
N GLN A 145 7.38 -6.39 14.21
CA GLN A 145 8.70 -7.04 14.22
C GLN A 145 8.87 -7.89 12.97
N GLY A 146 10.07 -7.90 12.43
CA GLY A 146 10.40 -8.70 11.24
C GLY A 146 11.76 -8.31 10.66
N ARG A 147 12.08 -8.86 9.50
CA ARG A 147 13.25 -8.45 8.71
C ARG A 147 12.80 -7.52 7.60
N VAL A 148 13.63 -6.56 7.27
CA VAL A 148 13.41 -5.72 6.09
C VAL A 148 13.69 -6.55 4.84
N ALA A 149 12.64 -6.92 4.11
CA ALA A 149 12.74 -7.69 2.86
C ALA A 149 12.99 -6.78 1.66
N ALA A 150 12.29 -5.66 1.59
CA ALA A 150 12.42 -4.66 0.54
C ALA A 150 11.94 -3.29 1.05
N TYR A 151 12.32 -2.22 0.36
CA TYR A 151 11.82 -0.88 0.63
C TYR A 151 11.87 -0.03 -0.64
N ASP A 152 11.07 1.02 -0.67
CA ASP A 152 11.13 2.07 -1.68
C ASP A 152 11.02 3.45 -1.01
N GLN A 153 10.77 4.48 -1.81
CA GLN A 153 10.62 5.84 -1.30
C GLN A 153 9.39 6.00 -0.37
N PHE A 154 8.35 5.15 -0.49
CA PHE A 154 7.09 5.27 0.24
C PHE A 154 6.88 4.22 1.31
N CYS A 155 7.45 3.03 1.13
CA CYS A 155 7.11 1.85 1.91
C CYS A 155 8.34 1.08 2.37
N VAL A 156 8.16 0.32 3.45
CA VAL A 156 9.07 -0.73 3.90
C VAL A 156 8.28 -2.03 4.00
N MET A 157 8.80 -3.09 3.42
CA MET A 157 8.24 -4.43 3.52
C MET A 157 8.97 -5.20 4.61
N LEU A 158 8.21 -5.61 5.61
CA LEU A 158 8.70 -6.53 6.65
C LEU A 158 8.28 -7.96 6.32
N GLU A 159 9.18 -8.90 6.57
CA GLU A 159 8.93 -10.33 6.50
C GLU A 159 9.12 -10.94 7.88
N ARG A 160 8.18 -11.80 8.28
CA ARG A 160 8.26 -12.60 9.49
C ARG A 160 7.58 -13.95 9.26
N GLU A 161 8.32 -15.03 9.45
CA GLU A 161 7.78 -16.41 9.38
C GLU A 161 7.05 -16.72 8.07
N GLY A 162 7.54 -16.16 6.94
CA GLY A 162 6.94 -16.33 5.61
C GLY A 162 5.78 -15.38 5.31
N TYR A 163 5.33 -14.59 6.27
CA TYR A 163 4.32 -13.56 6.04
C TYR A 163 4.98 -12.22 5.79
N VAL A 164 4.43 -11.49 4.84
CA VAL A 164 4.88 -10.14 4.52
C VAL A 164 3.87 -9.10 4.98
N GLN A 165 4.37 -7.95 5.41
CA GLN A 165 3.57 -6.79 5.75
C GLN A 165 4.20 -5.55 5.14
N LEU A 166 3.44 -4.84 4.31
CA LEU A 166 3.86 -3.56 3.75
C LEU A 166 3.50 -2.45 4.73
N ALA A 167 4.49 -1.71 5.21
CA ALA A 167 4.31 -0.54 6.06
C ALA A 167 4.58 0.73 5.26
N TYR A 168 3.67 1.69 5.34
CA TYR A 168 3.88 3.02 4.74
C TYR A 168 4.79 3.86 5.63
N LYS A 169 5.84 4.47 5.06
CA LYS A 169 6.83 5.27 5.81
C LYS A 169 6.20 6.43 6.58
N HIS A 170 5.13 7.05 6.05
CA HIS A 170 4.42 8.13 6.75
C HIS A 170 3.74 7.69 8.06
N ALA A 171 3.51 6.40 8.24
CA ALA A 171 2.93 5.83 9.45
C ALA A 171 3.99 5.24 10.39
N VAL A 172 5.26 5.25 10.00
CA VAL A 172 6.38 4.78 10.82
C VAL A 172 6.90 5.90 11.68
N SER A 173 7.03 5.64 12.98
CA SER A 173 7.64 6.55 13.96
C SER A 173 9.14 6.27 14.11
N THR A 174 9.50 5.02 14.38
CA THR A 174 10.90 4.60 14.55
C THR A 174 11.13 3.19 14.02
N ILE A 175 12.39 2.92 13.63
CA ILE A 175 12.87 1.58 13.28
C ILE A 175 14.10 1.30 14.13
N GLN A 176 14.05 0.23 14.92
CA GLN A 176 15.13 -0.17 15.83
C GLN A 176 15.62 -1.57 15.45
N PRO A 177 16.86 -1.72 14.98
CA PRO A 177 17.49 -3.02 14.82
C PRO A 177 17.67 -3.71 16.18
N LEU A 178 17.50 -5.04 16.22
CA LEU A 178 17.71 -5.83 17.43
C LEU A 178 19.18 -6.18 17.67
N SER A 179 20.04 -5.95 16.68
CA SER A 179 21.49 -6.11 16.77
C SER A 179 22.17 -4.88 16.17
N PRO A 180 23.39 -4.53 16.59
CA PRO A 180 24.14 -3.44 15.99
C PRO A 180 24.27 -3.63 14.47
N VAL A 181 24.11 -2.56 13.73
CA VAL A 181 24.36 -2.50 12.27
C VAL A 181 25.44 -1.48 12.00
N ASP A 182 26.32 -1.83 11.08
CA ASP A 182 27.36 -0.92 10.61
C ASP A 182 26.77 0.03 9.55
N LEU A 183 26.87 1.31 9.80
CA LEU A 183 26.44 2.37 8.92
C LEU A 183 27.59 3.01 8.14
N THR A 184 28.84 2.58 8.38
CA THR A 184 30.05 3.15 7.76
C THR A 184 30.22 2.80 6.27
N GLY A 185 29.38 1.92 5.71
CA GLY A 185 29.33 1.62 4.27
C GLY A 185 28.82 2.77 3.39
N GLY A 186 28.47 3.91 3.96
CA GLY A 186 28.24 5.19 3.29
C GLY A 186 29.25 6.18 3.84
N GLU A 187 30.45 6.24 3.27
CA GLU A 187 31.33 7.36 3.51
C GLU A 187 30.55 8.64 3.31
N LEU A 188 30.26 9.27 4.44
CA LEU A 188 30.03 10.68 4.45
C LEU A 188 31.39 11.26 4.03
N ASP A 189 31.48 11.72 2.80
CA ASP A 189 32.58 12.59 2.39
C ASP A 189 32.40 13.88 3.25
N ASP A 190 32.93 13.84 4.46
CA ASP A 190 33.29 15.03 5.21
C ASP A 190 34.53 15.61 4.52
N GLU A 191 34.34 16.29 3.40
CA GLU A 191 35.29 17.26 2.93
C GLU A 191 35.15 18.46 3.87
N ASP A 192 35.79 18.36 5.03
CA ASP A 192 36.17 19.52 5.80
C ASP A 192 37.20 20.30 4.98
N GLU A 193 36.75 21.38 4.35
CA GLU A 193 37.62 22.40 3.81
C GLU A 193 38.39 23.09 4.96
N ASP A 194 39.71 23.02 4.84
CA ASP A 194 40.66 23.95 5.42
C ASP A 194 40.57 25.32 4.72
#